data_5393947788937842b114fc15592d343b
#
_entry.id   5393947788937842b114fc15592d343b
#
_cell.length_a   1.000
_cell.length_b   1.000
_cell.length_c   1.000
_cell.angle_alpha   90.00
_cell.angle_beta   90.00
_cell.angle_gamma   90.00
#
_symmetry.space_group_name_H-M   'P 1'
#
loop_
_entity.id
_entity.type
_entity.pdbx_description
1 polymer ?
#
loop_
_entity_poly.entity_id
_entity_poly.type
_entity_poly.pdbx_seq_one_letter_code
_entity_poly.pdbx_strand_id
1 'polypeptide(L)'
;MNKRDIKKTALVLGGGGFIGGHLAKRLKDDGFWVRIVDIKEKHEFWNHNDICHEYICGDLRDPKIVSLALWSPTQTTEKNCSNSFDEVYQLAADMGGAGYIFTGENDANVMHNSALINLNVVYEAAKKGIKRIFYSSSACIYPEHNQLDPNNPNCKESSAYPANPDSEYGWEKLFSERLFLAFNRNYGVDVRVARFHNIFGPMGTWKGGKEKAPAAMCRKAAENEVEIEVWGDGKQTRSFLYIDECIEAMLKFMRQDSFYGPVNIGSEEMVTISQLAQMAINLSGKNLYVKY
;
A
#
# COMPACT_ATOMS: atom_id res chain seq x y z
N MET A 1 16.63 3.33 25.47
CA MET A 1 15.88 2.08 25.60
C MET A 1 16.88 0.92 25.67
N ASN A 2 16.87 0.11 26.72
CA ASN A 2 17.82 -0.99 26.87
C ASN A 2 17.42 -2.10 25.88
N LYS A 3 18.35 -2.67 25.12
CA LYS A 3 18.09 -3.73 24.10
C LYS A 3 17.33 -4.97 24.64
N ARG A 4 17.21 -5.12 25.95
CA ARG A 4 16.53 -6.26 26.62
C ARG A 4 15.00 -6.13 26.70
N ASP A 5 14.43 -4.96 26.39
CA ASP A 5 12.99 -4.70 26.53
C ASP A 5 12.20 -4.70 25.22
N ILE A 6 12.86 -4.98 24.08
CA ILE A 6 12.19 -5.04 22.77
C ILE A 6 11.45 -6.37 22.65
N LYS A 7 10.11 -6.36 22.81
CA LYS A 7 9.27 -7.56 22.78
C LYS A 7 8.97 -8.04 21.37
N LYS A 8 8.74 -7.13 20.41
CA LYS A 8 8.45 -7.42 18.99
C LYS A 8 9.02 -6.33 18.11
N THR A 9 9.39 -6.71 16.88
CA THR A 9 10.01 -5.83 15.90
C THR A 9 9.23 -5.81 14.59
N ALA A 10 9.05 -4.65 13.99
CA ALA A 10 8.42 -4.49 12.70
C ALA A 10 9.23 -3.59 11.78
N LEU A 11 9.31 -3.97 10.51
CA LEU A 11 9.90 -3.20 9.43
C LEU A 11 8.82 -2.78 8.44
N VAL A 12 8.71 -1.48 8.17
CA VAL A 12 7.78 -0.91 7.18
C VAL A 12 8.58 -0.28 6.04
N LEU A 13 8.64 -0.98 4.91
CA LEU A 13 9.23 -0.49 3.67
C LEU A 13 8.18 0.34 2.94
N GLY A 14 8.48 1.61 2.64
CA GLY A 14 7.49 2.58 2.15
C GLY A 14 6.71 3.28 3.27
N GLY A 15 7.26 3.32 4.49
CA GLY A 15 6.61 3.91 5.66
C GLY A 15 6.52 5.45 5.64
N GLY A 16 7.22 6.12 4.71
CA GLY A 16 7.05 7.55 4.43
C GLY A 16 5.83 7.88 3.56
N GLY A 17 5.07 6.85 3.12
CA GLY A 17 3.83 6.99 2.37
C GLY A 17 2.58 6.94 3.24
N PHE A 18 1.41 7.13 2.61
CA PHE A 18 0.10 7.19 3.26
C PHE A 18 -0.20 5.95 4.12
N ILE A 19 -0.32 4.77 3.51
CA ILE A 19 -0.66 3.54 4.23
C ILE A 19 0.47 3.14 5.20
N GLY A 20 1.72 3.28 4.75
CA GLY A 20 2.89 2.91 5.55
C GLY A 20 3.05 3.74 6.82
N GLY A 21 2.75 5.04 6.77
CA GLY A 21 2.78 5.92 7.95
C GLY A 21 1.71 5.55 8.99
N HIS A 22 0.46 5.31 8.55
CA HIS A 22 -0.61 4.83 9.44
C HIS A 22 -0.28 3.47 10.07
N LEU A 23 0.25 2.53 9.27
CA LEU A 23 0.67 1.24 9.77
C LEU A 23 1.80 1.35 10.79
N ALA A 24 2.83 2.13 10.48
CA ALA A 24 3.98 2.33 11.37
C ALA A 24 3.55 2.92 12.72
N LYS A 25 2.68 3.95 12.67
CA LYS A 25 2.09 4.54 13.89
C LYS A 25 1.34 3.50 14.71
N ARG A 26 0.45 2.74 14.09
CA ARG A 26 -0.34 1.69 14.77
C ARG A 26 0.55 0.61 15.38
N LEU A 27 1.55 0.13 14.67
CA LEU A 27 2.51 -0.86 15.19
C LEU A 27 3.27 -0.33 16.40
N LYS A 28 3.67 0.94 16.36
CA LYS A 28 4.35 1.59 17.47
C LYS A 28 3.44 1.74 18.69
N ASP A 29 2.19 2.15 18.49
CA ASP A 29 1.17 2.25 19.54
C ASP A 29 0.85 0.86 20.14
N ASP A 30 0.89 -0.21 19.33
CA ASP A 30 0.78 -1.62 19.77
C ASP A 30 2.04 -2.14 20.49
N GLY A 31 3.08 -1.31 20.68
CA GLY A 31 4.29 -1.63 21.46
C GLY A 31 5.40 -2.31 20.66
N PHE A 32 5.35 -2.33 19.33
CA PHE A 32 6.46 -2.81 18.50
C PHE A 32 7.62 -1.82 18.48
N TRP A 33 8.83 -2.34 18.37
CA TRP A 33 9.94 -1.54 17.89
C TRP A 33 9.83 -1.44 16.35
N VAL A 34 9.66 -0.23 15.83
CA VAL A 34 9.34 0.00 14.42
C VAL A 34 10.51 0.70 13.71
N ARG A 35 10.96 0.11 12.59
CA ARG A 35 11.82 0.74 11.59
C ARG A 35 11.00 1.09 10.35
N ILE A 36 11.21 2.29 9.84
CA ILE A 36 10.75 2.73 8.51
C ILE A 36 11.94 2.82 7.57
N VAL A 37 11.74 2.41 6.31
CA VAL A 37 12.65 2.71 5.21
C VAL A 37 11.85 3.31 4.05
N ASP A 38 12.26 4.47 3.58
CA ASP A 38 11.60 5.17 2.46
C ASP A 38 12.61 6.02 1.70
N ILE A 39 12.34 6.30 0.42
CA ILE A 39 13.14 7.24 -0.38
C ILE A 39 12.93 8.69 0.05
N LYS A 40 11.82 9.00 0.71
CA LYS A 40 11.54 10.31 1.29
C LYS A 40 12.37 10.51 2.55
N GLU A 41 12.90 11.72 2.73
CA GLU A 41 13.65 12.06 3.94
C GLU A 41 12.80 12.06 5.21
N LYS A 42 11.50 12.34 5.07
CA LYS A 42 10.53 12.38 6.16
C LYS A 42 9.12 12.09 5.68
N HIS A 43 8.26 11.69 6.60
CA HIS A 43 6.81 11.67 6.37
C HIS A 43 6.28 13.11 6.25
N GLU A 44 5.31 13.34 5.35
CA GLU A 44 4.77 14.68 5.09
C GLU A 44 4.02 15.27 6.29
N PHE A 45 3.31 14.43 7.07
CA PHE A 45 2.37 14.87 8.11
C PHE A 45 2.80 14.51 9.53
N TRP A 46 3.64 13.49 9.72
CA TRP A 46 4.07 13.04 11.05
C TRP A 46 5.55 13.24 11.28
N ASN A 47 5.91 13.54 12.54
CA ASN A 47 7.30 13.45 12.96
C ASN A 47 7.74 11.99 13.06
N HIS A 48 9.00 11.71 12.76
CA HIS A 48 9.57 10.36 12.85
C HIS A 48 9.34 9.74 14.24
N ASN A 49 9.54 10.54 15.30
CA ASN A 49 9.38 10.07 16.67
C ASN A 49 7.95 9.66 17.03
N ASP A 50 6.94 10.07 16.27
CA ASP A 50 5.55 9.68 16.51
C ASP A 50 5.23 8.31 15.89
N ILE A 51 5.89 7.95 14.78
CA ILE A 51 5.54 6.78 13.97
C ILE A 51 6.57 5.65 13.98
N CYS A 52 7.83 5.91 14.34
CA CYS A 52 8.87 4.87 14.36
C CYS A 52 9.91 5.10 15.45
N HIS A 53 10.80 4.13 15.64
CA HIS A 53 11.98 4.21 16.50
C HIS A 53 13.24 4.49 15.67
N GLU A 54 13.23 4.07 14.40
CA GLU A 54 14.31 4.30 13.46
C GLU A 54 13.74 4.58 12.06
N TYR A 55 14.26 5.62 11.43
CA TYR A 55 13.90 6.00 10.07
C TYR A 55 15.18 6.01 9.21
N ILE A 56 15.17 5.23 8.14
CA ILE A 56 16.25 5.16 7.17
C ILE A 56 15.75 5.78 5.86
N CYS A 57 16.33 6.91 5.48
CA CYS A 57 16.15 7.45 4.14
C CYS A 57 17.04 6.66 3.17
N GLY A 58 16.42 5.93 2.22
CA GLY A 58 17.17 5.12 1.29
C GLY A 58 16.32 4.53 0.17
N ASP A 59 16.97 4.28 -0.96
CA ASP A 59 16.35 3.72 -2.15
C ASP A 59 16.40 2.20 -2.14
N LEU A 60 15.26 1.54 -2.05
CA LEU A 60 15.14 0.08 -2.01
C LEU A 60 15.46 -0.59 -3.37
N ARG A 61 15.70 0.18 -4.42
CA ARG A 61 16.29 -0.33 -5.68
C ARG A 61 17.78 -0.66 -5.51
N ASP A 62 18.44 -0.07 -4.48
CA ASP A 62 19.81 -0.44 -4.11
C ASP A 62 19.78 -1.66 -3.16
N PRO A 63 20.35 -2.81 -3.55
CA PRO A 63 20.38 -4.00 -2.71
C PRO A 63 21.18 -3.80 -1.40
N LYS A 64 22.09 -2.83 -1.33
CA LYS A 64 22.80 -2.48 -0.10
C LYS A 64 21.86 -1.86 0.93
N ILE A 65 20.97 -0.97 0.47
CA ILE A 65 19.93 -0.36 1.32
C ILE A 65 18.95 -1.43 1.80
N VAL A 66 18.53 -2.35 0.92
CA VAL A 66 17.65 -3.46 1.32
C VAL A 66 18.33 -4.35 2.36
N SER A 67 19.60 -4.69 2.15
CA SER A 67 20.35 -5.49 3.14
C SER A 67 20.47 -4.77 4.49
N LEU A 68 20.72 -3.45 4.50
CA LEU A 68 20.72 -2.63 5.72
C LEU A 68 19.33 -2.60 6.36
N ALA A 69 18.28 -2.38 5.57
CA ALA A 69 16.89 -2.31 6.03
C ALA A 69 16.46 -3.55 6.81
N LEU A 70 16.79 -4.72 6.30
CA LEU A 70 16.44 -6.04 6.85
C LEU A 70 17.36 -6.50 8.00
N TRP A 71 18.33 -5.69 8.41
CA TRP A 71 19.17 -6.01 9.56
C TRP A 71 18.41 -5.72 10.85
N SER A 72 18.14 -6.76 11.66
CA SER A 72 17.35 -6.64 12.90
C SER A 72 18.08 -5.82 13.98
N PRO A 73 17.38 -4.92 14.69
CA PRO A 73 17.94 -4.16 15.82
C PRO A 73 18.22 -5.05 17.06
N THR A 74 17.64 -6.25 17.10
CA THR A 74 17.75 -7.18 18.22
C THR A 74 18.89 -8.20 18.08
N GLN A 75 19.81 -7.97 17.14
CA GLN A 75 20.97 -8.86 16.97
C GLN A 75 21.74 -8.99 18.29
N THR A 76 21.57 -10.14 18.92
CA THR A 76 22.41 -10.59 20.05
C THR A 76 23.40 -11.62 19.54
N THR A 77 24.58 -11.67 20.15
CA THR A 77 25.60 -12.71 19.90
C THR A 77 25.16 -14.08 20.42
N GLU A 78 23.99 -14.18 21.04
CA GLU A 78 23.44 -15.43 21.56
C GLU A 78 22.90 -16.29 20.43
N LYS A 79 23.37 -17.52 20.32
CA LYS A 79 23.09 -18.48 19.22
C LYS A 79 21.62 -18.85 19.01
N ASN A 80 20.70 -18.45 19.89
CA ASN A 80 19.28 -18.82 19.88
C ASN A 80 18.31 -17.65 19.62
N CYS A 81 18.77 -16.43 19.38
CA CYS A 81 17.89 -15.32 19.02
C CYS A 81 17.77 -15.18 17.51
N SER A 82 16.53 -15.10 17.02
CA SER A 82 16.27 -14.83 15.61
C SER A 82 16.80 -13.43 15.26
N ASN A 83 17.77 -13.37 14.35
CA ASN A 83 18.37 -12.13 13.86
C ASN A 83 17.47 -11.43 12.82
N SER A 84 16.17 -11.69 12.82
CA SER A 84 15.22 -11.18 11.84
C SER A 84 14.10 -10.39 12.50
N PHE A 85 13.48 -9.48 11.74
CA PHE A 85 12.24 -8.84 12.17
C PHE A 85 11.12 -9.87 12.33
N ASP A 86 10.24 -9.65 13.32
CA ASP A 86 9.05 -10.49 13.52
C ASP A 86 8.02 -10.28 12.41
N GLU A 87 7.85 -9.02 11.98
CA GLU A 87 6.92 -8.64 10.91
C GLU A 87 7.60 -7.68 9.92
N VAL A 88 7.56 -7.99 8.62
CA VAL A 88 8.03 -7.11 7.55
C VAL A 88 6.85 -6.77 6.64
N TYR A 89 6.66 -5.49 6.36
CA TYR A 89 5.61 -4.97 5.49
C TYR A 89 6.21 -4.29 4.27
N GLN A 90 6.08 -4.92 3.11
CA GLN A 90 6.54 -4.39 1.83
C GLN A 90 5.41 -3.59 1.17
N LEU A 91 5.44 -2.27 1.35
CA LEU A 91 4.49 -1.31 0.80
C LEU A 91 5.15 -0.33 -0.19
N ALA A 92 6.49 -0.37 -0.30
CA ALA A 92 7.22 0.51 -1.20
C ALA A 92 6.96 0.14 -2.67
N ALA A 93 6.57 1.12 -3.45
CA ALA A 93 6.34 1.00 -4.88
C ALA A 93 6.44 2.37 -5.55
N ASP A 94 6.76 2.38 -6.83
CA ASP A 94 6.55 3.56 -7.66
C ASP A 94 5.10 3.54 -8.13
N MET A 95 4.28 4.41 -7.55
CA MET A 95 2.85 4.44 -7.80
C MET A 95 2.25 5.82 -7.59
N GLY A 96 1.04 6.01 -8.08
CA GLY A 96 0.26 7.24 -7.93
C GLY A 96 -1.24 7.01 -8.09
N GLY A 97 -2.00 8.08 -8.24
CA GLY A 97 -3.41 8.03 -8.64
C GLY A 97 -3.58 7.67 -10.13
N ALA A 98 -4.83 7.67 -10.60
CA ALA A 98 -5.18 7.32 -11.97
C ALA A 98 -4.42 8.15 -13.04
N GLY A 99 -4.22 9.44 -12.80
CA GLY A 99 -3.44 10.33 -13.68
C GLY A 99 -1.94 10.01 -13.76
N TYR A 100 -1.42 9.12 -12.91
CA TYR A 100 -0.03 8.69 -12.95
C TYR A 100 0.14 7.30 -13.57
N ILE A 101 -0.78 6.38 -13.30
CA ILE A 101 -0.65 4.97 -13.68
C ILE A 101 -1.39 4.58 -14.96
N PHE A 102 -2.28 5.42 -15.50
CA PHE A 102 -3.07 5.10 -16.70
C PHE A 102 -2.79 6.04 -17.91
N THR A 103 -1.83 6.96 -17.80
CA THR A 103 -1.50 7.86 -18.91
C THR A 103 -0.51 7.28 -19.92
N GLY A 104 0.17 6.21 -19.57
CA GLY A 104 1.25 5.63 -20.37
C GLY A 104 2.62 6.34 -20.20
N GLU A 105 2.64 7.54 -19.65
CA GLU A 105 3.86 8.36 -19.51
C GLU A 105 4.89 7.80 -18.52
N ASN A 106 4.42 7.02 -17.54
CA ASN A 106 5.23 6.51 -16.44
C ASN A 106 5.42 4.99 -16.45
N ASP A 107 4.89 4.28 -17.41
CA ASP A 107 4.80 2.81 -17.45
C ASP A 107 6.14 2.12 -17.22
N ALA A 108 7.17 2.53 -17.97
CA ALA A 108 8.51 1.95 -17.86
C ALA A 108 9.10 2.17 -16.44
N ASN A 109 8.91 3.35 -15.86
CA ASN A 109 9.41 3.67 -14.52
C ASN A 109 8.64 2.90 -13.45
N VAL A 110 7.32 2.85 -13.55
CA VAL A 110 6.44 2.12 -12.61
C VAL A 110 6.81 0.64 -12.58
N MET A 111 6.92 -0.01 -13.74
CA MET A 111 7.34 -1.41 -13.84
C MET A 111 8.77 -1.62 -13.33
N HIS A 112 9.74 -0.89 -13.87
CA HIS A 112 11.15 -1.06 -13.54
C HIS A 112 11.41 -0.85 -12.04
N ASN A 113 10.94 0.27 -11.50
CA ASN A 113 11.24 0.66 -10.13
C ASN A 113 10.58 -0.30 -9.13
N SER A 114 9.30 -0.60 -9.31
CA SER A 114 8.56 -1.48 -8.41
C SER A 114 9.04 -2.92 -8.48
N ALA A 115 9.30 -3.45 -9.69
CA ALA A 115 9.85 -4.79 -9.85
C ALA A 115 11.22 -4.92 -9.19
N LEU A 116 12.11 -3.94 -9.38
CA LEU A 116 13.45 -3.97 -8.80
C LEU A 116 13.43 -3.93 -7.28
N ILE A 117 12.56 -3.09 -6.69
CA ILE A 117 12.32 -3.08 -5.22
C ILE A 117 11.90 -4.49 -4.77
N ASN A 118 10.88 -5.08 -5.39
CA ASN A 118 10.32 -6.36 -4.97
C ASN A 118 11.30 -7.52 -5.15
N LEU A 119 12.06 -7.55 -6.25
CA LEU A 119 13.13 -8.53 -6.48
C LEU A 119 14.20 -8.47 -5.37
N ASN A 120 14.69 -7.28 -5.05
CA ASN A 120 15.71 -7.10 -4.02
C ASN A 120 15.17 -7.48 -2.64
N VAL A 121 13.96 -7.02 -2.29
CA VAL A 121 13.37 -7.24 -0.95
C VAL A 121 13.12 -8.72 -0.70
N VAL A 122 12.46 -9.44 -1.62
CA VAL A 122 12.11 -10.84 -1.36
C VAL A 122 13.34 -11.75 -1.37
N TYR A 123 14.32 -11.46 -2.23
CA TYR A 123 15.58 -12.21 -2.27
C TYR A 123 16.37 -12.05 -0.98
N GLU A 124 16.55 -10.82 -0.51
CA GLU A 124 17.30 -10.55 0.72
C GLU A 124 16.53 -11.02 1.96
N ALA A 125 15.20 -10.96 1.95
CA ALA A 125 14.35 -11.51 3.00
C ALA A 125 14.55 -13.03 3.14
N ALA A 126 14.56 -13.77 2.03
CA ALA A 126 14.83 -15.21 2.03
C ALA A 126 16.23 -15.52 2.56
N LYS A 127 17.25 -14.79 2.09
CA LYS A 127 18.64 -14.95 2.49
C LYS A 127 18.88 -14.69 3.98
N LYS A 128 18.16 -13.72 4.56
CA LYS A 128 18.25 -13.37 5.99
C LYS A 128 17.32 -14.19 6.88
N GLY A 129 16.52 -15.07 6.32
CA GLY A 129 15.59 -15.91 7.09
C GLY A 129 14.47 -15.10 7.74
N ILE A 130 13.97 -14.06 7.05
CA ILE A 130 12.77 -13.32 7.49
C ILE A 130 11.61 -14.30 7.58
N LYS A 131 10.98 -14.36 8.77
CA LYS A 131 9.92 -15.33 9.03
C LYS A 131 8.66 -15.01 8.27
N ARG A 132 8.21 -13.73 8.30
CA ARG A 132 6.94 -13.32 7.74
C ARG A 132 7.03 -11.96 7.04
N ILE A 133 6.50 -11.89 5.81
CA ILE A 133 6.47 -10.69 5.00
C ILE A 133 5.09 -10.47 4.39
N PHE A 134 4.55 -9.27 4.59
CA PHE A 134 3.34 -8.79 3.93
C PHE A 134 3.71 -8.09 2.62
N TYR A 135 3.02 -8.40 1.55
CA TYR A 135 3.14 -7.74 0.25
C TYR A 135 1.83 -7.06 -0.13
N SER A 136 1.89 -5.76 -0.41
CA SER A 136 0.77 -4.98 -0.92
C SER A 136 0.65 -5.10 -2.43
N SER A 137 -0.29 -5.91 -2.90
CA SER A 137 -0.77 -5.94 -4.26
C SER A 137 -1.91 -4.93 -4.48
N SER A 138 -2.61 -4.99 -5.59
CA SER A 138 -3.63 -4.03 -5.98
C SER A 138 -4.79 -4.68 -6.71
N ALA A 139 -5.97 -4.07 -6.68
CA ALA A 139 -7.09 -4.43 -7.54
C ALA A 139 -6.80 -4.22 -9.04
N CYS A 140 -5.78 -3.43 -9.39
CA CYS A 140 -5.35 -3.26 -10.79
C CYS A 140 -4.79 -4.54 -11.44
N ILE A 141 -4.60 -5.63 -10.67
CA ILE A 141 -4.20 -6.93 -11.23
C ILE A 141 -5.36 -7.65 -11.94
N TYR A 142 -6.61 -7.28 -11.64
CA TYR A 142 -7.76 -7.94 -12.24
C TYR A 142 -7.88 -7.59 -13.72
N PRO A 143 -8.32 -8.56 -14.55
CA PRO A 143 -8.54 -8.31 -15.96
C PRO A 143 -9.50 -7.14 -16.19
N GLU A 144 -9.20 -6.29 -17.17
CA GLU A 144 -10.02 -5.14 -17.53
C GLU A 144 -11.50 -5.54 -17.74
N HIS A 145 -11.76 -6.65 -18.45
CA HIS A 145 -13.12 -7.11 -18.73
C HIS A 145 -13.94 -7.45 -17.48
N ASN A 146 -13.29 -7.72 -16.33
CA ASN A 146 -13.98 -7.95 -15.06
C ASN A 146 -14.54 -6.65 -14.44
N GLN A 147 -14.13 -5.50 -14.92
CA GLN A 147 -14.46 -4.19 -14.37
C GLN A 147 -15.28 -3.31 -15.33
N LEU A 148 -15.59 -3.80 -16.54
CA LEU A 148 -16.31 -3.03 -17.58
C LEU A 148 -17.77 -2.78 -17.21
N ASP A 149 -18.44 -3.71 -16.50
CA ASP A 149 -19.79 -3.50 -16.00
C ASP A 149 -19.74 -2.82 -14.63
N PRO A 150 -20.09 -1.53 -14.53
CA PRO A 150 -20.05 -0.79 -13.26
C PRO A 150 -21.08 -1.31 -12.24
N ASN A 151 -22.10 -2.08 -12.67
CA ASN A 151 -23.14 -2.63 -11.80
C ASN A 151 -22.80 -4.03 -11.29
N ASN A 152 -21.87 -4.71 -11.95
CA ASN A 152 -21.49 -6.08 -11.61
C ASN A 152 -19.99 -6.34 -11.82
N PRO A 153 -19.12 -5.61 -11.13
CA PRO A 153 -17.69 -5.86 -11.23
C PRO A 153 -17.34 -7.22 -10.63
N ASN A 154 -16.50 -7.99 -11.31
CA ASN A 154 -16.05 -9.29 -10.85
C ASN A 154 -14.58 -9.26 -10.42
N CYS A 155 -14.32 -8.85 -9.20
CA CYS A 155 -12.98 -8.82 -8.61
C CYS A 155 -12.79 -9.91 -7.54
N LYS A 156 -13.42 -11.08 -7.70
CA LYS A 156 -13.15 -12.25 -6.83
C LYS A 156 -11.68 -12.68 -7.02
N GLU A 157 -11.03 -13.13 -5.95
CA GLU A 157 -9.61 -13.50 -5.98
C GLU A 157 -9.31 -14.54 -7.08
N SER A 158 -10.22 -15.46 -7.33
CA SER A 158 -10.10 -16.48 -8.38
C SER A 158 -10.19 -15.93 -9.81
N SER A 159 -10.74 -14.73 -10.01
CA SER A 159 -10.96 -14.13 -11.32
C SER A 159 -9.74 -13.39 -11.89
N ALA A 160 -8.60 -13.40 -11.19
CA ALA A 160 -7.35 -12.81 -11.65
C ALA A 160 -6.77 -13.48 -12.90
N TYR A 161 -7.26 -14.66 -13.24
CA TYR A 161 -6.82 -15.42 -14.41
C TYR A 161 -8.00 -15.88 -15.28
N PRO A 162 -7.85 -15.87 -16.64
CA PRO A 162 -6.67 -15.47 -17.40
C PRO A 162 -6.31 -13.99 -17.19
N ALA A 163 -5.02 -13.69 -17.03
CA ALA A 163 -4.53 -12.34 -16.70
C ALA A 163 -4.66 -11.39 -17.89
N ASN A 164 -5.23 -10.21 -17.64
CA ASN A 164 -5.29 -9.08 -18.58
C ASN A 164 -5.44 -7.75 -17.82
N PRO A 165 -4.50 -7.40 -16.94
CA PRO A 165 -4.50 -6.09 -16.27
C PRO A 165 -4.58 -4.93 -17.27
N ASP A 166 -5.24 -3.85 -16.88
CA ASP A 166 -5.47 -2.66 -17.69
C ASP A 166 -4.30 -1.66 -17.72
N SER A 167 -3.21 -1.97 -17.02
CA SER A 167 -2.07 -1.08 -16.88
C SER A 167 -0.78 -1.84 -16.56
N GLU A 168 0.35 -1.25 -16.90
CA GLU A 168 1.67 -1.79 -16.58
C GLU A 168 1.89 -1.88 -15.06
N TYR A 169 1.27 -0.99 -14.30
CA TYR A 169 1.21 -1.11 -12.84
C TYR A 169 0.51 -2.41 -12.39
N GLY A 170 -0.61 -2.76 -13.00
CA GLY A 170 -1.33 -4.01 -12.73
C GLY A 170 -0.49 -5.25 -13.07
N TRP A 171 0.19 -5.22 -14.21
CA TRP A 171 1.10 -6.30 -14.62
C TRP A 171 2.28 -6.47 -13.67
N GLU A 172 2.91 -5.38 -13.23
CA GLU A 172 3.99 -5.45 -12.23
C GLU A 172 3.49 -6.04 -10.90
N LYS A 173 2.34 -5.57 -10.42
CA LYS A 173 1.75 -6.09 -9.18
C LYS A 173 1.45 -7.58 -9.25
N LEU A 174 0.89 -8.06 -10.37
CA LEU A 174 0.63 -9.47 -10.58
C LEU A 174 1.91 -10.31 -10.70
N PHE A 175 2.92 -9.79 -11.40
CA PHE A 175 4.25 -10.41 -11.46
C PHE A 175 4.83 -10.56 -10.04
N SER A 176 4.77 -9.52 -9.24
CA SER A 176 5.31 -9.52 -7.88
C SER A 176 4.53 -10.44 -6.95
N GLU A 177 3.19 -10.58 -7.07
CA GLU A 177 2.44 -11.63 -6.34
C GLU A 177 3.04 -13.02 -6.61
N ARG A 178 3.25 -13.35 -7.89
CA ARG A 178 3.83 -14.63 -8.29
C ARG A 178 5.24 -14.82 -7.78
N LEU A 179 6.05 -13.76 -7.79
CA LEU A 179 7.41 -13.74 -7.28
C LEU A 179 7.43 -14.08 -5.78
N PHE A 180 6.67 -13.36 -4.95
CA PHE A 180 6.60 -13.59 -3.50
C PHE A 180 6.09 -14.99 -3.18
N LEU A 181 5.04 -15.46 -3.86
CA LEU A 181 4.52 -16.82 -3.69
C LEU A 181 5.50 -17.91 -4.15
N ALA A 182 6.34 -17.64 -5.15
CA ALA A 182 7.42 -18.56 -5.53
C ALA A 182 8.49 -18.66 -4.45
N PHE A 183 8.87 -17.54 -3.84
CA PHE A 183 9.80 -17.53 -2.70
C PHE A 183 9.22 -18.23 -1.46
N ASN A 184 7.91 -18.11 -1.23
CA ASN A 184 7.25 -18.90 -0.20
C ASN A 184 7.43 -20.42 -0.45
N ARG A 185 7.15 -20.90 -1.67
CA ARG A 185 7.25 -22.33 -2.01
C ARG A 185 8.68 -22.85 -1.96
N ASN A 186 9.65 -22.08 -2.45
CA ASN A 186 11.01 -22.57 -2.68
C ASN A 186 11.94 -22.32 -1.48
N TYR A 187 11.70 -21.26 -0.72
CA TYR A 187 12.59 -20.82 0.36
C TYR A 187 11.89 -20.75 1.73
N GLY A 188 10.59 -21.06 1.79
CA GLY A 188 9.85 -21.10 3.05
C GLY A 188 9.59 -19.73 3.70
N VAL A 189 9.72 -18.62 2.95
CA VAL A 189 9.35 -17.30 3.45
C VAL A 189 7.84 -17.26 3.62
N ASP A 190 7.35 -17.02 4.84
CA ASP A 190 5.91 -16.92 5.12
C ASP A 190 5.34 -15.60 4.58
N VAL A 191 4.76 -15.64 3.38
CA VAL A 191 4.27 -14.46 2.65
C VAL A 191 2.78 -14.26 2.90
N ARG A 192 2.36 -12.99 3.01
CA ARG A 192 0.96 -12.55 3.03
C ARG A 192 0.73 -11.59 1.86
N VAL A 193 -0.06 -12.00 0.87
CA VAL A 193 -0.37 -11.20 -0.32
C VAL A 193 -1.76 -10.61 -0.20
N ALA A 194 -1.86 -9.27 -0.18
CA ALA A 194 -3.14 -8.55 -0.12
C ALA A 194 -3.32 -7.63 -1.32
N ARG A 195 -4.50 -7.67 -1.94
CA ARG A 195 -4.92 -6.81 -3.05
C ARG A 195 -5.74 -5.65 -2.51
N PHE A 196 -5.17 -4.46 -2.51
CA PHE A 196 -5.85 -3.27 -2.00
C PHE A 196 -6.83 -2.69 -3.01
N HIS A 197 -8.04 -2.37 -2.55
CA HIS A 197 -9.10 -1.70 -3.30
C HIS A 197 -9.32 -0.29 -2.75
N ASN A 198 -8.80 0.74 -3.45
CA ASN A 198 -9.04 2.18 -3.20
C ASN A 198 -9.06 2.59 -1.73
N ILE A 199 -7.94 2.47 -1.07
CA ILE A 199 -7.80 2.93 0.32
C ILE A 199 -7.80 4.46 0.35
N PHE A 200 -8.52 5.06 1.30
CA PHE A 200 -8.60 6.51 1.50
C PHE A 200 -8.56 6.88 2.99
N GLY A 201 -8.26 8.13 3.27
CA GLY A 201 -8.23 8.66 4.63
C GLY A 201 -7.35 9.90 4.76
N PRO A 202 -7.21 10.45 5.98
CA PRO A 202 -6.36 11.60 6.23
C PRO A 202 -4.86 11.26 6.04
N MET A 203 -4.01 12.28 5.99
CA MET A 203 -2.55 12.14 5.86
C MET A 203 -2.09 11.47 4.55
N GLY A 204 -2.95 11.44 3.52
CA GLY A 204 -2.62 10.99 2.18
C GLY A 204 -2.33 12.16 1.23
N THR A 205 -1.75 11.86 0.06
CA THR A 205 -1.55 12.84 -1.01
C THR A 205 -2.88 13.42 -1.45
N TRP A 206 -3.01 14.74 -1.45
CA TRP A 206 -4.25 15.47 -1.75
C TRP A 206 -4.15 16.43 -2.93
N LYS A 207 -2.92 16.63 -3.48
CA LYS A 207 -2.63 17.49 -4.63
C LYS A 207 -1.46 16.95 -5.46
N GLY A 208 -1.25 17.53 -6.65
CA GLY A 208 -0.07 17.24 -7.49
C GLY A 208 -0.26 16.08 -8.46
N GLY A 209 -1.50 15.65 -8.74
CA GLY A 209 -1.85 14.65 -9.77
C GLY A 209 -1.68 13.20 -9.34
N LYS A 210 -1.22 12.95 -8.10
CA LYS A 210 -1.10 11.59 -7.53
C LYS A 210 -2.19 11.26 -6.50
N GLU A 211 -3.10 12.22 -6.23
CA GLU A 211 -4.20 12.05 -5.29
C GLU A 211 -5.27 11.10 -5.81
N LYS A 212 -5.90 10.39 -4.88
CA LYS A 212 -7.07 9.53 -5.14
C LYS A 212 -8.36 10.36 -5.17
N ALA A 213 -9.42 9.81 -5.80
CA ALA A 213 -10.68 10.53 -6.02
C ALA A 213 -11.28 11.15 -4.74
N PRO A 214 -11.34 10.49 -3.55
CA PRO A 214 -11.86 11.13 -2.35
C PRO A 214 -11.08 12.38 -1.94
N ALA A 215 -9.74 12.32 -1.96
CA ALA A 215 -8.90 13.47 -1.64
C ALA A 215 -9.06 14.61 -2.66
N ALA A 216 -9.14 14.26 -3.96
CA ALA A 216 -9.38 15.24 -5.03
C ALA A 216 -10.73 15.95 -4.89
N MET A 217 -11.82 15.22 -4.59
CA MET A 217 -13.16 15.80 -4.40
C MET A 217 -13.22 16.67 -3.16
N CYS A 218 -12.64 16.24 -2.04
CA CYS A 218 -12.54 17.05 -0.82
C CYS A 218 -11.76 18.35 -1.09
N ARG A 219 -10.60 18.27 -1.77
CA ARG A 219 -9.83 19.46 -2.15
C ARG A 219 -10.63 20.40 -3.06
N LYS A 220 -11.25 19.85 -4.12
CA LYS A 220 -12.06 20.66 -5.04
C LYS A 220 -13.21 21.37 -4.30
N ALA A 221 -13.89 20.68 -3.39
CA ALA A 221 -14.95 21.30 -2.59
C ALA A 221 -14.41 22.38 -1.63
N ALA A 222 -13.22 22.19 -1.05
CA ALA A 222 -12.60 23.16 -0.15
C ALA A 222 -12.11 24.41 -0.87
N GLU A 223 -11.50 24.27 -2.07
CA GLU A 223 -10.84 25.36 -2.81
C GLU A 223 -11.79 26.16 -3.70
N ASN A 224 -12.95 25.63 -4.12
CA ASN A 224 -13.87 26.29 -5.02
C ASN A 224 -15.07 26.92 -4.29
N GLU A 225 -15.68 27.92 -4.93
CA GLU A 225 -16.82 28.67 -4.39
C GLU A 225 -18.11 28.48 -5.21
N VAL A 226 -18.03 27.92 -6.41
CA VAL A 226 -19.17 27.83 -7.35
C VAL A 226 -19.38 26.40 -7.83
N GLU A 227 -18.34 25.74 -8.35
CA GLU A 227 -18.46 24.44 -9.00
C GLU A 227 -17.28 23.54 -8.68
N ILE A 228 -17.51 22.22 -8.75
CA ILE A 228 -16.44 21.23 -8.79
C ILE A 228 -16.54 20.41 -10.06
N GLU A 229 -15.42 20.26 -10.77
CA GLU A 229 -15.33 19.47 -11.98
C GLU A 229 -15.17 17.97 -11.68
N VAL A 230 -15.99 17.16 -12.34
CA VAL A 230 -15.90 15.70 -12.37
C VAL A 230 -15.56 15.26 -13.80
N TRP A 231 -14.56 14.42 -13.97
CA TRP A 231 -14.16 13.92 -15.27
C TRP A 231 -15.14 12.85 -15.78
N GLY A 232 -15.57 13.00 -17.03
CA GLY A 232 -16.57 12.15 -17.66
C GLY A 232 -17.98 12.46 -17.16
N ASP A 233 -18.87 11.46 -17.17
CA ASP A 233 -20.28 11.62 -16.77
C ASP A 233 -20.53 11.35 -15.27
N GLY A 234 -19.49 11.05 -14.51
CA GLY A 234 -19.54 10.79 -13.09
C GLY A 234 -20.28 9.50 -12.66
N LYS A 235 -20.70 8.65 -13.62
CA LYS A 235 -21.42 7.40 -13.33
C LYS A 235 -20.51 6.23 -12.99
N GLN A 236 -19.21 6.37 -13.21
CA GLN A 236 -18.23 5.34 -12.83
C GLN A 236 -18.36 5.02 -11.35
N THR A 237 -18.48 3.73 -11.02
CA THR A 237 -18.57 3.26 -9.65
C THR A 237 -17.20 2.87 -9.11
N ARG A 238 -17.00 3.11 -7.83
CA ARG A 238 -15.83 2.66 -7.06
C ARG A 238 -16.26 2.32 -5.65
N SER A 239 -15.54 1.40 -5.03
CA SER A 239 -15.59 1.21 -3.57
C SER A 239 -14.38 1.85 -2.92
N PHE A 240 -14.53 2.31 -1.69
CA PHE A 240 -13.47 2.94 -0.93
C PHE A 240 -13.42 2.36 0.48
N LEU A 241 -12.24 1.93 0.93
CA LEU A 241 -12.02 1.45 2.29
C LEU A 241 -11.26 2.49 3.10
N TYR A 242 -11.79 2.81 4.29
CA TYR A 242 -11.13 3.77 5.17
C TYR A 242 -9.83 3.21 5.74
N ILE A 243 -8.85 4.08 5.94
CA ILE A 243 -7.48 3.67 6.29
C ILE A 243 -7.40 2.85 7.58
N ASP A 244 -8.16 3.19 8.62
CA ASP A 244 -8.11 2.46 9.89
C ASP A 244 -8.59 1.01 9.73
N GLU A 245 -9.63 0.79 8.92
CA GLU A 245 -10.14 -0.55 8.58
C GLU A 245 -9.12 -1.33 7.75
N CYS A 246 -8.44 -0.65 6.81
CA CYS A 246 -7.35 -1.24 6.05
C CYS A 246 -6.22 -1.71 6.97
N ILE A 247 -5.76 -0.87 7.89
CA ILE A 247 -4.70 -1.22 8.85
C ILE A 247 -5.13 -2.39 9.73
N GLU A 248 -6.35 -2.40 10.22
CA GLU A 248 -6.89 -3.50 11.03
C GLU A 248 -6.91 -4.82 10.23
N ALA A 249 -7.37 -4.78 8.98
CA ALA A 249 -7.38 -5.94 8.08
C ALA A 249 -5.97 -6.45 7.80
N MET A 250 -5.01 -5.54 7.53
CA MET A 250 -3.60 -5.89 7.33
C MET A 250 -3.02 -6.62 8.53
N LEU A 251 -3.23 -6.10 9.74
CA LEU A 251 -2.71 -6.70 10.98
C LEU A 251 -3.33 -8.05 11.26
N LYS A 252 -4.64 -8.21 11.07
CA LYS A 252 -5.33 -9.50 11.20
C LYS A 252 -4.80 -10.52 10.20
N PHE A 253 -4.64 -10.12 8.93
CA PHE A 253 -4.11 -11.00 7.89
C PHE A 253 -2.65 -11.35 8.11
N MET A 254 -1.82 -10.39 8.53
CA MET A 254 -0.41 -10.61 8.86
C MET A 254 -0.23 -11.67 9.94
N ARG A 255 -1.11 -11.71 10.95
CA ARG A 255 -1.02 -12.58 12.12
C ARG A 255 -1.76 -13.91 11.99
N GLN A 256 -2.43 -14.15 10.87
CA GLN A 256 -3.17 -15.35 10.56
C GLN A 256 -2.22 -16.44 10.04
N ASP A 257 -2.33 -17.68 10.52
CA ASP A 257 -1.31 -18.73 10.26
C ASP A 257 -1.68 -19.67 9.09
N SER A 258 -2.95 -19.81 8.73
CA SER A 258 -3.41 -20.86 7.81
C SER A 258 -3.68 -20.40 6.38
N PHE A 259 -3.52 -19.09 6.08
CA PHE A 259 -3.87 -18.54 4.79
C PHE A 259 -2.88 -17.49 4.30
N TYR A 260 -2.33 -17.68 3.10
CA TYR A 260 -1.28 -16.82 2.53
C TYR A 260 -1.80 -15.74 1.58
N GLY A 261 -3.06 -15.84 1.18
CA GLY A 261 -3.63 -15.05 0.11
C GLY A 261 -3.37 -15.64 -1.29
N PRO A 262 -3.57 -14.88 -2.37
CA PRO A 262 -4.00 -13.47 -2.36
C PRO A 262 -5.40 -13.25 -1.76
N VAL A 263 -5.59 -12.13 -1.05
CA VAL A 263 -6.88 -11.73 -0.49
C VAL A 263 -7.18 -10.26 -0.81
N ASN A 264 -8.43 -9.95 -1.12
CA ASN A 264 -8.88 -8.58 -1.27
C ASN A 264 -9.00 -7.88 0.09
N ILE A 265 -8.45 -6.66 0.16
CA ILE A 265 -8.71 -5.72 1.25
C ILE A 265 -9.38 -4.49 0.65
N GLY A 266 -10.68 -4.39 0.86
CA GLY A 266 -11.55 -3.39 0.24
C GLY A 266 -12.91 -3.33 0.91
N SER A 267 -13.80 -2.48 0.39
CA SER A 267 -15.20 -2.38 0.78
C SER A 267 -16.09 -2.90 -0.35
N GLU A 268 -17.24 -3.47 0.01
CA GLU A 268 -18.28 -3.86 -0.95
C GLU A 268 -19.23 -2.69 -1.27
N GLU A 269 -19.19 -1.62 -0.48
CA GLU A 269 -20.03 -0.44 -0.69
C GLU A 269 -19.54 0.34 -1.92
N MET A 270 -20.37 0.38 -2.96
CA MET A 270 -20.09 1.11 -4.20
C MET A 270 -20.73 2.48 -4.18
N VAL A 271 -19.97 3.48 -4.63
CA VAL A 271 -20.45 4.85 -4.86
C VAL A 271 -20.06 5.29 -6.27
N THR A 272 -20.90 6.11 -6.91
CA THR A 272 -20.51 6.79 -8.14
C THR A 272 -19.59 7.97 -7.83
N ILE A 273 -18.80 8.40 -8.82
CA ILE A 273 -17.97 9.60 -8.64
C ILE A 273 -18.83 10.84 -8.42
N SER A 274 -20.03 10.91 -9.04
CA SER A 274 -21.01 11.98 -8.76
C SER A 274 -21.49 11.97 -7.30
N GLN A 275 -21.80 10.79 -6.75
CA GLN A 275 -22.18 10.67 -5.34
C GLN A 275 -21.04 11.10 -4.41
N LEU A 276 -19.81 10.68 -4.70
CA LEU A 276 -18.63 11.10 -3.95
C LEU A 276 -18.44 12.62 -3.98
N ALA A 277 -18.60 13.23 -5.15
CA ALA A 277 -18.53 14.69 -5.31
C ALA A 277 -19.61 15.39 -4.48
N GLN A 278 -20.86 14.88 -4.52
CA GLN A 278 -21.96 15.45 -3.74
C GLN A 278 -21.73 15.30 -2.23
N MET A 279 -21.15 14.18 -1.78
CA MET A 279 -20.76 14.00 -0.37
C MET A 279 -19.73 15.05 0.06
N ALA A 280 -18.71 15.30 -0.77
CA ALA A 280 -17.69 16.32 -0.50
C ALA A 280 -18.28 17.73 -0.44
N ILE A 281 -19.21 18.06 -1.35
CA ILE A 281 -19.96 19.34 -1.33
C ILE A 281 -20.75 19.48 -0.02
N ASN A 282 -21.54 18.48 0.33
CA ASN A 282 -22.36 18.51 1.54
C ASN A 282 -21.51 18.71 2.81
N LEU A 283 -20.35 18.01 2.88
CA LEU A 283 -19.42 18.14 4.01
C LEU A 283 -18.74 19.51 4.07
N SER A 284 -18.53 20.17 2.93
CA SER A 284 -17.91 21.49 2.88
C SER A 284 -18.80 22.61 3.45
N GLY A 285 -20.10 22.37 3.55
CA GLY A 285 -21.10 23.37 3.92
C GLY A 285 -21.30 24.48 2.87
N LYS A 286 -20.69 24.36 1.68
CA LYS A 286 -20.77 25.32 0.59
C LYS A 286 -21.91 24.99 -0.37
N ASN A 287 -22.42 25.99 -1.08
CA ASN A 287 -23.41 25.82 -2.13
C ASN A 287 -22.73 25.69 -3.50
N LEU A 288 -22.17 24.49 -3.76
CA LEU A 288 -21.46 24.16 -5.00
C LEU A 288 -22.32 23.25 -5.88
N TYR A 289 -22.10 23.28 -7.18
CA TYR A 289 -22.67 22.30 -8.12
C TYR A 289 -21.57 21.46 -8.79
N VAL A 290 -21.95 20.26 -9.26
CA VAL A 290 -21.06 19.39 -10.01
C VAL A 290 -21.13 19.76 -11.49
N LYS A 291 -19.97 19.95 -12.10
CA LYS A 291 -19.79 20.14 -13.54
C LYS A 291 -19.15 18.90 -14.14
N TYR A 292 -19.72 18.40 -15.21
CA TYR A 292 -19.25 17.23 -15.95
C TYR A 292 -18.55 17.62 -17.25
#